data_bb4446227453f4cbeab0aaea0769ba21
#
_entry.id   bb4446227453f4cbeab0aaea0769ba21
#
_cell.length_a   1.000
_cell.length_b   1.000
_cell.length_c   1.000
_cell.angle_alpha   90.00
_cell.angle_beta   90.00
_cell.angle_gamma   90.00
#
_symmetry.space_group_name_H-M   'P 1'
#
loop_
_entity.id
_entity.type
_entity.pdbx_description
1 polymer ?
#
loop_
_entity_poly.entity_id
_entity_poly.type
_entity_poly.pdbx_seq_one_letter_code
_entity_poly.pdbx_strand_id
1 'polypeptide(L)'
;VGQKHILGKDKLLYRAIRADKLSSLIFYGPPGTGKTSMALRFMVQEALTDPEATLLLLSYTNRAVDEICAMLCDAHIDFLRMGNALRSDPAYTPYLISEAVATDPTLSGISARLAQARVVVSTTSTLQSKQELFNLKHFTMAIVDEASQILEPDIVGLLSAHNTMGRVCIDKFVLVGDYKQLPAVVQQDAVDTRVDDPLLQSIALTDCRNSLFERLIQVERRQGREQFVGILRKQGRMHPDLAEFTNRMFYFSEHLVPVPCPHQQEETLAYTLPARDALDY
;
A
#
# COMPACT_ATOMS: atom_id res chain seq x y z
N VAL A 1 18.16 14.61 8.90
CA VAL A 1 17.47 15.65 9.71
C VAL A 1 15.97 15.69 9.41
N GLY A 2 15.53 15.40 8.15
CA GLY A 2 14.12 15.44 7.77
C GLY A 2 13.22 14.36 8.41
N GLN A 3 13.77 13.22 8.82
CA GLN A 3 12.99 12.09 9.37
C GLN A 3 12.32 12.38 10.73
N LYS A 4 12.89 13.24 11.56
CA LYS A 4 12.35 13.52 12.90
C LYS A 4 11.05 14.36 12.90
N HIS A 5 10.84 15.21 11.90
CA HIS A 5 9.66 16.10 11.86
C HIS A 5 8.40 15.46 11.28
N ILE A 6 8.53 14.40 10.50
CA ILE A 6 7.38 13.69 9.90
C ILE A 6 6.63 12.83 10.94
N LEU A 7 7.30 12.47 12.03
CA LEU A 7 6.92 11.37 12.93
C LEU A 7 5.90 11.69 14.03
N GLY A 8 5.59 12.95 14.33
CA GLY A 8 4.84 13.27 15.55
C GLY A 8 3.38 12.77 15.56
N LYS A 9 2.56 13.24 14.62
CA LYS A 9 1.13 12.90 14.54
C LYS A 9 0.89 11.52 13.91
N ASP A 10 1.74 11.12 12.97
CA ASP A 10 1.61 9.84 12.27
C ASP A 10 1.90 8.66 13.19
N LYS A 11 2.81 8.80 14.16
CA LYS A 11 3.04 7.78 15.20
C LYS A 11 1.81 7.45 16.05
N LEU A 12 0.98 8.43 16.36
CA LEU A 12 -0.26 8.19 17.12
C LEU A 12 -1.25 7.34 16.33
N LEU A 13 -1.31 7.54 15.01
CA LEU A 13 -2.17 6.79 14.11
C LEU A 13 -1.69 5.33 13.99
N TYR A 14 -0.38 5.10 13.82
CA TYR A 14 0.19 3.74 13.80
C TYR A 14 -0.03 3.00 15.13
N ARG A 15 0.10 3.70 16.26
CA ARG A 15 -0.21 3.12 17.58
C ARG A 15 -1.68 2.78 17.74
N ALA A 16 -2.59 3.57 17.14
CA ALA A 16 -4.02 3.28 17.17
C ALA A 16 -4.38 2.01 16.40
N ILE A 17 -3.69 1.72 15.29
CA ILE A 17 -3.84 0.48 14.54
C ILE A 17 -3.40 -0.71 15.41
N ARG A 18 -2.25 -0.60 16.06
CA ARG A 18 -1.69 -1.64 16.92
C ARG A 18 -2.58 -1.94 18.14
N ALA A 19 -3.20 -0.92 18.70
CA ALA A 19 -4.03 -1.04 19.91
C ALA A 19 -5.41 -1.69 19.69
N ASP A 20 -5.63 -2.36 18.56
CA ASP A 20 -6.88 -3.02 18.15
C ASP A 20 -8.14 -2.14 18.17
N LYS A 21 -7.94 -0.84 18.15
CA LYS A 21 -9.06 0.12 18.13
C LYS A 21 -9.72 0.24 16.77
N LEU A 22 -9.04 -0.23 15.70
CA LEU A 22 -9.48 -0.12 14.32
C LEU A 22 -9.27 -1.45 13.61
N SER A 23 -10.34 -2.04 13.07
CA SER A 23 -10.28 -3.26 12.27
C SER A 23 -9.81 -3.02 10.84
N SER A 24 -9.97 -1.80 10.35
CA SER A 24 -9.46 -1.35 9.06
C SER A 24 -9.05 0.11 9.12
N LEU A 25 -8.06 0.49 8.30
CA LEU A 25 -7.62 1.85 8.15
C LEU A 25 -7.30 2.15 6.70
N ILE A 26 -7.55 3.38 6.30
CA ILE A 26 -7.25 3.88 4.97
C ILE A 26 -6.23 5.00 5.11
N PHE A 27 -5.09 4.87 4.43
CA PHE A 27 -4.08 5.93 4.34
C PHE A 27 -4.13 6.57 2.96
N TYR A 28 -4.63 7.78 2.92
CA TYR A 28 -4.61 8.61 1.74
C TYR A 28 -3.30 9.40 1.69
N GLY A 29 -2.49 9.09 0.70
CA GLY A 29 -1.18 9.72 0.53
C GLY A 29 -0.99 10.28 -0.88
N PRO A 30 -1.12 11.59 -1.08
CA PRO A 30 -0.79 12.27 -2.33
C PRO A 30 0.64 11.98 -2.83
N PRO A 31 0.98 12.34 -4.09
CA PRO A 31 2.29 12.08 -4.65
C PRO A 31 3.41 12.68 -3.79
N GLY A 32 4.49 11.94 -3.61
CA GLY A 32 5.67 12.42 -2.88
C GLY A 32 5.52 12.49 -1.36
N THR A 33 4.43 11.99 -0.78
CA THR A 33 4.24 11.96 0.68
C THR A 33 4.93 10.78 1.37
N GLY A 34 5.67 9.94 0.62
CA GLY A 34 6.42 8.83 1.18
C GLY A 34 5.55 7.65 1.61
N LYS A 35 4.50 7.35 0.86
CA LYS A 35 3.61 6.20 1.14
C LYS A 35 4.39 4.91 1.41
N THR A 36 5.16 4.45 0.44
CA THR A 36 5.91 3.19 0.54
C THR A 36 7.17 3.33 1.38
N SER A 37 7.99 4.34 1.11
CA SER A 37 9.30 4.48 1.74
C SER A 37 9.25 4.88 3.21
N MET A 38 8.19 5.55 3.65
CA MET A 38 8.06 6.06 5.02
C MET A 38 6.85 5.52 5.75
N ALA A 39 5.63 5.71 5.22
CA ALA A 39 4.42 5.32 5.94
C ALA A 39 4.34 3.80 6.08
N LEU A 40 4.51 3.04 4.99
CA LEU A 40 4.53 1.59 5.02
C LEU A 40 5.65 1.06 5.94
N ARG A 41 6.87 1.61 5.81
CA ARG A 41 8.00 1.24 6.67
C ARG A 41 7.68 1.39 8.16
N PHE A 42 7.09 2.52 8.57
CA PHE A 42 6.73 2.75 9.98
C PHE A 42 5.61 1.83 10.44
N MET A 43 4.60 1.59 9.62
CA MET A 43 3.53 0.65 9.95
C MET A 43 4.07 -0.75 10.19
N VAL A 44 4.96 -1.22 9.31
CA VAL A 44 5.61 -2.53 9.46
C VAL A 44 6.47 -2.59 10.72
N GLN A 45 7.33 -1.59 10.94
CA GLN A 45 8.19 -1.54 12.12
C GLN A 45 7.40 -1.48 13.43
N GLU A 46 6.34 -0.68 13.48
CA GLU A 46 5.48 -0.58 14.67
C GLU A 46 4.71 -1.88 14.90
N ALA A 47 4.15 -2.50 13.85
CA ALA A 47 3.47 -3.78 13.98
C ALA A 47 4.41 -4.89 14.49
N LEU A 48 5.64 -4.94 13.97
CA LEU A 48 6.64 -5.93 14.36
C LEU A 48 7.20 -5.75 15.78
N THR A 49 6.87 -4.68 16.49
CA THR A 49 7.17 -4.55 17.92
C THR A 49 6.41 -5.56 18.78
N ASP A 50 5.28 -6.07 18.29
CA ASP A 50 4.60 -7.23 18.84
C ASP A 50 5.27 -8.50 18.30
N PRO A 51 5.82 -9.38 19.17
CA PRO A 51 6.47 -10.62 18.74
C PRO A 51 5.57 -11.56 17.95
N GLU A 52 4.27 -11.56 18.22
CA GLU A 52 3.28 -12.44 17.59
C GLU A 52 2.74 -11.87 16.26
N ALA A 53 3.08 -10.63 15.92
CA ALA A 53 2.60 -10.02 14.70
C ALA A 53 3.12 -10.72 13.45
N THR A 54 2.19 -11.01 12.54
CA THR A 54 2.44 -11.58 11.21
C THR A 54 1.80 -10.69 10.16
N LEU A 55 2.59 -10.28 9.18
CA LEU A 55 2.19 -9.25 8.21
C LEU A 55 2.12 -9.82 6.79
N LEU A 56 1.07 -9.46 6.08
CA LEU A 56 0.91 -9.67 4.65
C LEU A 56 0.99 -8.33 3.93
N LEU A 57 2.03 -8.11 3.14
CA LEU A 57 2.21 -6.89 2.35
C LEU A 57 1.84 -7.17 0.90
N LEU A 58 0.89 -6.41 0.38
CA LEU A 58 0.35 -6.60 -0.96
C LEU A 58 0.51 -5.32 -1.80
N SER A 59 0.71 -5.51 -3.09
CA SER A 59 0.55 -4.45 -4.08
C SER A 59 0.04 -5.02 -5.42
N TYR A 60 -0.32 -4.12 -6.35
CA TYR A 60 -0.86 -4.51 -7.63
C TYR A 60 0.20 -5.04 -8.59
N THR A 61 1.36 -4.38 -8.68
CA THR A 61 2.42 -4.70 -9.66
C THR A 61 3.64 -5.33 -9.01
N ASN A 62 4.39 -6.13 -9.80
CA ASN A 62 5.67 -6.67 -9.35
C ASN A 62 6.68 -5.56 -9.01
N ARG A 63 6.68 -4.46 -9.79
CA ARG A 63 7.54 -3.30 -9.51
C ARG A 63 7.25 -2.70 -8.13
N ALA A 64 5.98 -2.49 -7.79
CA ALA A 64 5.63 -1.97 -6.46
C ALA A 64 5.99 -2.97 -5.35
N VAL A 65 5.86 -4.28 -5.61
CA VAL A 65 6.36 -5.32 -4.70
C VAL A 65 7.88 -5.26 -4.55
N ASP A 66 8.64 -5.01 -5.62
CA ASP A 66 10.09 -4.79 -5.55
C ASP A 66 10.45 -3.57 -4.70
N GLU A 67 9.70 -2.48 -4.80
CA GLU A 67 9.87 -1.28 -3.94
C GLU A 67 9.60 -1.60 -2.46
N ILE A 68 8.61 -2.44 -2.16
CA ILE A 68 8.36 -2.95 -0.80
C ILE A 68 9.55 -3.80 -0.33
N CYS A 69 10.06 -4.70 -1.16
CA CYS A 69 11.22 -5.54 -0.84
C CYS A 69 12.46 -4.67 -0.56
N ALA A 70 12.73 -3.64 -1.37
CA ALA A 70 13.80 -2.68 -1.14
C ALA A 70 13.68 -2.01 0.24
N MET A 71 12.49 -1.52 0.56
CA MET A 71 12.21 -0.90 1.85
C MET A 71 12.44 -1.86 3.03
N LEU A 72 12.06 -3.13 2.90
CA LEU A 72 12.28 -4.14 3.93
C LEU A 72 13.76 -4.46 4.11
N CYS A 73 14.52 -4.59 3.00
CA CYS A 73 15.97 -4.77 3.03
C CYS A 73 16.67 -3.59 3.72
N ASP A 74 16.33 -2.35 3.36
CA ASP A 74 16.86 -1.13 3.97
C ASP A 74 16.52 -1.02 5.47
N ALA A 75 15.41 -1.61 5.87
CA ALA A 75 14.98 -1.65 7.26
C ALA A 75 15.55 -2.85 8.03
N HIS A 76 16.31 -3.74 7.38
CA HIS A 76 16.83 -5.00 7.94
C HIS A 76 15.72 -5.90 8.50
N ILE A 77 14.58 -5.97 7.81
CA ILE A 77 13.43 -6.80 8.16
C ILE A 77 13.45 -8.04 7.27
N ASP A 78 13.46 -9.23 7.87
CA ASP A 78 13.36 -10.50 7.14
C ASP A 78 11.93 -10.70 6.60
N PHE A 79 11.83 -11.25 5.38
CA PHE A 79 10.56 -11.48 4.71
C PHE A 79 10.62 -12.65 3.73
N LEU A 80 9.47 -13.16 3.36
CA LEU A 80 9.31 -14.06 2.23
C LEU A 80 8.55 -13.36 1.10
N ARG A 81 9.00 -13.55 -0.12
CA ARG A 81 8.34 -13.09 -1.32
C ARG A 81 7.60 -14.24 -2.01
N MET A 82 6.32 -14.06 -2.26
CA MET A 82 5.57 -14.92 -3.16
C MET A 82 5.65 -14.38 -4.58
N GLY A 83 5.98 -15.20 -5.54
CA GLY A 83 6.08 -14.75 -6.92
C GLY A 83 6.90 -15.72 -7.77
N ASN A 84 7.31 -15.23 -8.94
CA ASN A 84 8.12 -15.92 -9.91
C ASN A 84 9.41 -15.12 -10.15
N ALA A 85 10.55 -15.81 -10.18
CA ALA A 85 11.87 -15.20 -10.43
C ALA A 85 11.92 -14.38 -11.73
N LEU A 86 11.24 -14.84 -12.80
CA LEU A 86 11.19 -14.12 -14.08
C LEU A 86 10.46 -12.76 -14.03
N ARG A 87 9.64 -12.54 -13.02
CA ARG A 87 8.86 -11.31 -12.83
C ARG A 87 9.31 -10.50 -11.62
N SER A 88 10.37 -10.91 -10.97
CA SER A 88 10.95 -10.28 -9.79
C SER A 88 12.28 -9.65 -10.16
N ASP A 89 12.62 -8.53 -9.52
CA ASP A 89 13.97 -8.01 -9.61
C ASP A 89 14.96 -9.06 -9.10
N PRO A 90 16.05 -9.34 -9.82
CA PRO A 90 17.08 -10.34 -9.42
C PRO A 90 17.61 -10.13 -7.99
N ALA A 91 17.68 -8.88 -7.51
CA ALA A 91 18.11 -8.56 -6.15
C ALA A 91 17.24 -9.21 -5.06
N TYR A 92 15.95 -9.49 -5.37
CA TYR A 92 15.00 -10.06 -4.40
C TYR A 92 14.66 -11.52 -4.66
N THR A 93 15.31 -12.15 -5.64
CA THR A 93 15.17 -13.60 -5.91
C THR A 93 15.48 -14.46 -4.66
N PRO A 94 16.51 -14.19 -3.85
CA PRO A 94 16.79 -15.00 -2.65
C PRO A 94 15.66 -15.03 -1.62
N TYR A 95 14.76 -14.07 -1.64
CA TYR A 95 13.60 -13.99 -0.73
C TYR A 95 12.37 -14.72 -1.25
N LEU A 96 12.40 -15.23 -2.48
CA LEU A 96 11.32 -16.03 -3.02
C LEU A 96 11.13 -17.31 -2.21
N ILE A 97 9.87 -17.68 -2.00
CA ILE A 97 9.54 -18.91 -1.27
C ILE A 97 10.21 -20.13 -1.90
N SER A 98 10.25 -20.21 -3.24
CA SER A 98 10.93 -21.29 -3.97
C SER A 98 12.41 -21.43 -3.62
N GLU A 99 13.10 -20.31 -3.48
CA GLU A 99 14.53 -20.29 -3.11
C GLU A 99 14.72 -20.58 -1.62
N ALA A 100 13.86 -19.98 -0.79
CA ALA A 100 13.93 -20.16 0.67
C ALA A 100 13.69 -21.60 1.14
N VAL A 101 13.01 -22.43 0.32
CA VAL A 101 12.73 -23.84 0.60
C VAL A 101 13.45 -24.80 -0.37
N ALA A 102 14.43 -24.31 -1.13
CA ALA A 102 15.15 -25.12 -2.12
C ALA A 102 15.80 -26.40 -1.53
N THR A 103 16.19 -26.34 -0.26
CA THR A 103 16.76 -27.50 0.47
C THR A 103 15.72 -28.48 1.00
N ASP A 104 14.47 -28.05 1.19
CA ASP A 104 13.34 -28.88 1.58
C ASP A 104 12.05 -28.40 0.89
N PRO A 105 11.83 -28.75 -0.39
CA PRO A 105 10.66 -28.30 -1.17
C PRO A 105 9.41 -29.13 -0.84
N THR A 106 9.37 -29.83 0.26
CA THR A 106 8.19 -30.57 0.71
C THR A 106 7.14 -29.60 1.30
N LEU A 107 5.89 -30.06 1.37
CA LEU A 107 4.83 -29.28 2.03
C LEU A 107 5.18 -28.96 3.49
N SER A 108 5.85 -29.88 4.16
CA SER A 108 6.33 -29.67 5.55
C SER A 108 7.39 -28.58 5.60
N GLY A 109 8.38 -28.59 4.70
CA GLY A 109 9.41 -27.55 4.62
C GLY A 109 8.85 -26.18 4.29
N ILE A 110 7.93 -26.12 3.34
CA ILE A 110 7.20 -24.87 3.00
C ILE A 110 6.41 -24.35 4.20
N SER A 111 5.65 -25.22 4.87
CA SER A 111 4.87 -24.85 6.05
C SER A 111 5.75 -24.35 7.19
N ALA A 112 6.87 -25.05 7.48
CA ALA A 112 7.83 -24.64 8.50
C ALA A 112 8.46 -23.28 8.20
N ARG A 113 8.86 -23.04 6.94
CA ARG A 113 9.45 -21.75 6.54
C ARG A 113 8.43 -20.61 6.60
N LEU A 114 7.18 -20.86 6.18
CA LEU A 114 6.08 -19.90 6.32
C LEU A 114 5.77 -19.59 7.79
N ALA A 115 5.76 -20.59 8.66
CA ALA A 115 5.52 -20.39 10.09
C ALA A 115 6.57 -19.45 10.73
N GLN A 116 7.84 -19.57 10.33
CA GLN A 116 8.94 -18.73 10.82
C GLN A 116 8.88 -17.29 10.29
N ALA A 117 8.40 -17.09 9.06
CA ALA A 117 8.37 -15.77 8.44
C ALA A 117 7.31 -14.89 9.09
N ARG A 118 7.70 -13.73 9.59
CA ARG A 118 6.79 -12.74 10.15
C ARG A 118 6.20 -11.81 9.09
N VAL A 119 6.87 -11.67 7.95
CA VAL A 119 6.44 -10.81 6.84
C VAL A 119 6.41 -11.62 5.56
N VAL A 120 5.28 -11.58 4.86
CA VAL A 120 5.10 -12.16 3.52
C VAL A 120 4.71 -11.05 2.57
N VAL A 121 5.35 -10.98 1.40
CA VAL A 121 5.12 -9.97 0.37
C VAL A 121 4.63 -10.64 -0.90
N SER A 122 3.60 -10.08 -1.55
CA SER A 122 3.04 -10.63 -2.78
C SER A 122 2.36 -9.56 -3.64
N THR A 123 2.16 -9.86 -4.92
CA THR A 123 1.12 -9.18 -5.69
C THR A 123 -0.25 -9.78 -5.37
N THR A 124 -1.33 -8.98 -5.52
CA THR A 124 -2.70 -9.48 -5.35
C THR A 124 -3.00 -10.63 -6.31
N SER A 125 -2.60 -10.53 -7.57
CA SER A 125 -2.83 -11.59 -8.57
C SER A 125 -2.08 -12.90 -8.25
N THR A 126 -0.86 -12.83 -7.73
CA THR A 126 -0.13 -14.02 -7.28
C THR A 126 -0.84 -14.69 -6.11
N LEU A 127 -1.31 -13.90 -5.15
CA LEU A 127 -1.99 -14.44 -3.98
C LEU A 127 -3.36 -15.02 -4.32
N GLN A 128 -4.10 -14.42 -5.26
CA GLN A 128 -5.36 -14.98 -5.78
C GLN A 128 -5.17 -16.38 -6.36
N SER A 129 -4.04 -16.63 -7.03
CA SER A 129 -3.72 -17.95 -7.60
C SER A 129 -3.11 -18.94 -6.60
N LYS A 130 -2.81 -18.51 -5.38
CA LYS A 130 -2.14 -19.29 -4.32
C LYS A 130 -2.83 -19.13 -2.96
N GLN A 131 -4.15 -19.23 -2.96
CA GLN A 131 -4.96 -19.06 -1.74
C GLN A 131 -4.70 -20.15 -0.69
N GLU A 132 -4.03 -21.26 -1.06
CA GLU A 132 -3.58 -22.30 -0.14
C GLU A 132 -2.68 -21.74 0.97
N LEU A 133 -2.02 -20.59 0.75
CA LEU A 133 -1.27 -19.88 1.78
C LEU A 133 -2.10 -19.66 3.05
N PHE A 134 -3.39 -19.35 2.91
CA PHE A 134 -4.28 -19.10 4.03
C PHE A 134 -4.62 -20.34 4.86
N ASN A 135 -4.35 -21.56 4.35
CA ASN A 135 -4.41 -22.79 5.14
C ASN A 135 -3.12 -23.01 5.95
N LEU A 136 -2.03 -22.42 5.54
CA LEU A 136 -0.70 -22.60 6.14
C LEU A 136 -0.32 -21.47 7.08
N LYS A 137 -0.90 -20.28 6.89
CA LYS A 137 -0.52 -19.09 7.66
C LYS A 137 -1.70 -18.15 7.91
N HIS A 138 -1.80 -17.69 9.15
CA HIS A 138 -2.66 -16.60 9.58
C HIS A 138 -1.86 -15.29 9.62
N PHE A 139 -2.52 -14.17 9.33
CA PHE A 139 -1.92 -12.84 9.37
C PHE A 139 -2.69 -11.94 10.33
N THR A 140 -1.98 -11.32 11.25
CA THR A 140 -2.57 -10.33 12.17
C THR A 140 -2.92 -9.03 11.46
N MET A 141 -2.23 -8.74 10.34
CA MET A 141 -2.50 -7.55 9.54
C MET A 141 -2.10 -7.76 8.08
N ALA A 142 -2.95 -7.30 7.15
CA ALA A 142 -2.60 -7.08 5.76
C ALA A 142 -2.42 -5.59 5.49
N ILE A 143 -1.38 -5.20 4.77
CA ILE A 143 -1.17 -3.83 4.30
C ILE A 143 -1.09 -3.87 2.78
N VAL A 144 -1.96 -3.10 2.13
CA VAL A 144 -2.06 -3.05 0.67
C VAL A 144 -1.56 -1.70 0.20
N ASP A 145 -0.40 -1.68 -0.46
CA ASP A 145 0.15 -0.47 -1.06
C ASP A 145 -0.39 -0.29 -2.49
N GLU A 146 -0.51 0.95 -2.93
CA GLU A 146 -1.14 1.36 -4.20
C GLU A 146 -2.58 0.79 -4.35
N ALA A 147 -3.32 0.73 -3.23
CA ALA A 147 -4.65 0.10 -3.16
C ALA A 147 -5.69 0.79 -4.07
N SER A 148 -5.49 2.05 -4.43
CA SER A 148 -6.34 2.77 -5.38
C SER A 148 -6.26 2.25 -6.83
N GLN A 149 -5.22 1.47 -7.16
CA GLN A 149 -5.03 0.84 -8.48
C GLN A 149 -5.63 -0.57 -8.56
N ILE A 150 -6.22 -1.07 -7.47
CA ILE A 150 -6.78 -2.42 -7.40
C ILE A 150 -8.30 -2.34 -7.41
N LEU A 151 -8.93 -3.00 -8.37
CA LEU A 151 -10.39 -3.08 -8.41
C LEU A 151 -10.92 -3.86 -7.21
N GLU A 152 -12.08 -3.49 -6.70
CA GLU A 152 -12.65 -4.12 -5.52
C GLU A 152 -12.83 -5.65 -5.66
N PRO A 153 -13.30 -6.21 -6.80
CA PRO A 153 -13.38 -7.65 -6.98
C PRO A 153 -12.04 -8.39 -6.86
N ASP A 154 -10.94 -7.70 -7.18
CA ASP A 154 -9.60 -8.30 -7.16
C ASP A 154 -8.99 -8.38 -5.76
N ILE A 155 -9.58 -7.73 -4.77
CA ILE A 155 -8.99 -7.68 -3.43
C ILE A 155 -9.93 -8.12 -2.31
N VAL A 156 -11.25 -7.92 -2.45
CA VAL A 156 -12.18 -8.18 -1.37
C VAL A 156 -12.15 -9.65 -0.91
N GLY A 157 -12.00 -10.59 -1.87
CA GLY A 157 -11.89 -12.01 -1.58
C GLY A 157 -10.63 -12.38 -0.79
N LEU A 158 -9.52 -11.66 -1.02
CA LEU A 158 -8.28 -11.84 -0.27
C LEU A 158 -8.37 -11.33 1.16
N LEU A 159 -8.93 -10.12 1.33
CA LEU A 159 -9.06 -9.49 2.66
C LEU A 159 -10.09 -10.17 3.54
N SER A 160 -11.08 -10.85 2.95
CA SER A 160 -12.09 -11.63 3.66
C SER A 160 -11.81 -13.14 3.65
N ALA A 161 -10.58 -13.56 3.35
CA ALA A 161 -10.24 -14.97 3.22
C ALA A 161 -10.46 -15.75 4.51
N HIS A 162 -10.99 -16.96 4.35
CA HIS A 162 -11.12 -17.96 5.40
C HIS A 162 -10.35 -19.22 5.00
N ASN A 163 -9.76 -19.88 5.97
CA ASN A 163 -9.13 -21.17 5.72
C ASN A 163 -10.17 -22.30 5.59
N THR A 164 -9.71 -23.49 5.27
CA THR A 164 -10.57 -24.69 5.11
C THR A 164 -11.38 -25.05 6.37
N MET A 165 -11.00 -24.54 7.55
CA MET A 165 -11.73 -24.69 8.81
C MET A 165 -12.71 -23.52 9.08
N GLY A 166 -12.89 -22.61 8.14
CA GLY A 166 -13.77 -21.45 8.28
C GLY A 166 -13.24 -20.35 9.21
N ARG A 167 -11.96 -20.36 9.56
CA ARG A 167 -11.34 -19.31 10.39
C ARG A 167 -10.88 -18.16 9.52
N VAL A 168 -11.09 -16.94 9.99
CA VAL A 168 -10.57 -15.70 9.36
C VAL A 168 -9.05 -15.79 9.26
N CYS A 169 -8.50 -15.42 8.11
CA CYS A 169 -7.07 -15.52 7.83
C CYS A 169 -6.32 -14.20 8.00
N ILE A 170 -7.04 -13.07 8.03
CA ILE A 170 -6.52 -11.71 8.20
C ILE A 170 -7.36 -11.00 9.23
N ASP A 171 -6.78 -10.62 10.38
CA ASP A 171 -7.54 -9.98 11.47
C ASP A 171 -7.92 -8.54 11.16
N LYS A 172 -7.01 -7.80 10.52
CA LYS A 172 -7.21 -6.39 10.14
C LYS A 172 -6.44 -6.05 8.87
N PHE A 173 -6.86 -4.98 8.21
CA PHE A 173 -6.16 -4.51 7.02
C PHE A 173 -5.99 -3.00 6.99
N VAL A 174 -4.96 -2.57 6.29
CA VAL A 174 -4.65 -1.17 6.00
C VAL A 174 -4.54 -1.01 4.49
N LEU A 175 -5.29 -0.08 3.92
CA LEU A 175 -5.20 0.29 2.51
C LEU A 175 -4.42 1.60 2.39
N VAL A 176 -3.37 1.60 1.60
CA VAL A 176 -2.53 2.77 1.32
C VAL A 176 -2.66 3.13 -0.15
N GLY A 177 -2.98 4.36 -0.49
CA GLY A 177 -3.17 4.73 -1.89
C GLY A 177 -3.50 6.20 -2.10
N ASP A 178 -3.83 6.52 -3.35
CA ASP A 178 -4.25 7.84 -3.77
C ASP A 178 -5.24 7.73 -4.94
N TYR A 179 -6.52 7.91 -4.67
CA TYR A 179 -7.57 7.79 -5.68
C TYR A 179 -7.62 8.97 -6.67
N LYS A 180 -6.85 10.02 -6.45
CA LYS A 180 -6.71 11.15 -7.39
C LYS A 180 -5.56 10.96 -8.39
N GLN A 181 -4.77 9.90 -8.25
CA GLN A 181 -3.79 9.46 -9.24
C GLN A 181 -4.45 8.56 -10.29
N LEU A 182 -3.64 7.88 -11.10
CA LEU A 182 -4.15 6.98 -12.13
C LEU A 182 -5.06 5.91 -11.51
N PRO A 183 -6.29 5.78 -12.03
CA PRO A 183 -7.23 4.75 -11.55
C PRO A 183 -6.77 3.34 -11.97
N ALA A 184 -7.44 2.34 -11.42
CA ALA A 184 -7.29 0.97 -11.87
C ALA A 184 -7.66 0.84 -13.36
N VAL A 185 -6.97 -0.05 -14.06
CA VAL A 185 -7.27 -0.35 -15.47
C VAL A 185 -8.53 -1.20 -15.53
N VAL A 186 -9.55 -0.70 -16.19
CA VAL A 186 -10.84 -1.38 -16.39
C VAL A 186 -10.96 -1.80 -17.85
N GLN A 187 -11.24 -3.08 -18.09
CA GLN A 187 -11.41 -3.64 -19.44
C GLN A 187 -12.88 -3.70 -19.85
N GLN A 188 -13.80 -3.70 -18.90
CA GLN A 188 -15.23 -3.81 -19.14
C GLN A 188 -15.87 -2.47 -19.44
N ASP A 189 -16.94 -2.49 -20.21
CA ASP A 189 -17.74 -1.31 -20.49
C ASP A 189 -18.53 -0.83 -19.26
N ALA A 190 -18.86 0.46 -19.24
CA ALA A 190 -19.54 1.10 -18.11
C ALA A 190 -20.92 0.49 -17.79
N VAL A 191 -21.55 -0.13 -18.78
CA VAL A 191 -22.86 -0.78 -18.61
C VAL A 191 -22.72 -2.11 -17.84
N ASP A 192 -21.61 -2.83 -18.10
CA ASP A 192 -21.38 -4.16 -17.52
C ASP A 192 -20.85 -4.10 -16.08
N THR A 193 -20.33 -2.93 -15.67
CA THR A 193 -19.74 -2.74 -14.34
C THR A 193 -20.69 -2.13 -13.32
N ARG A 194 -21.84 -1.66 -13.79
CA ARG A 194 -22.86 -1.02 -12.95
C ARG A 194 -23.48 -2.03 -11.99
N VAL A 195 -23.67 -1.62 -10.74
CA VAL A 195 -24.27 -2.43 -9.70
C VAL A 195 -25.70 -1.94 -9.43
N ASP A 196 -26.70 -2.76 -9.73
CA ASP A 196 -28.12 -2.44 -9.54
C ASP A 196 -28.73 -3.12 -8.29
N ASP A 197 -27.99 -3.98 -7.59
CA ASP A 197 -28.45 -4.63 -6.36
C ASP A 197 -28.57 -3.61 -5.22
N PRO A 198 -29.76 -3.46 -4.59
CA PRO A 198 -29.99 -2.46 -3.54
C PRO A 198 -29.14 -2.68 -2.28
N LEU A 199 -28.79 -3.93 -1.94
CA LEU A 199 -27.94 -4.23 -0.78
C LEU A 199 -26.51 -3.78 -1.03
N LEU A 200 -26.00 -4.02 -2.23
CA LEU A 200 -24.66 -3.55 -2.62
C LEU A 200 -24.61 -2.03 -2.73
N GLN A 201 -25.67 -1.41 -3.26
CA GLN A 201 -25.77 0.06 -3.28
C GLN A 201 -25.84 0.67 -1.87
N SER A 202 -26.43 -0.03 -0.90
CA SER A 202 -26.51 0.44 0.49
C SER A 202 -25.14 0.59 1.15
N ILE A 203 -24.14 -0.17 0.70
CA ILE A 203 -22.73 -0.06 1.11
C ILE A 203 -21.92 0.82 0.15
N ALA A 204 -22.59 1.60 -0.69
CA ALA A 204 -22.02 2.49 -1.71
C ALA A 204 -21.24 1.78 -2.83
N LEU A 205 -21.44 0.48 -3.05
CA LEU A 205 -20.94 -0.23 -4.22
C LEU A 205 -21.91 -0.01 -5.39
N THR A 206 -21.64 1.00 -6.20
CA THR A 206 -22.49 1.39 -7.34
C THR A 206 -21.89 1.04 -8.69
N ASP A 207 -20.57 0.82 -8.72
CA ASP A 207 -19.84 0.50 -9.95
C ASP A 207 -18.55 -0.31 -9.57
N CYS A 208 -18.38 -1.47 -10.21
CA CYS A 208 -17.21 -2.34 -10.00
C CYS A 208 -15.91 -1.78 -10.60
N ARG A 209 -15.94 -0.65 -11.31
CA ARG A 209 -14.75 0.08 -11.79
C ARG A 209 -14.03 0.85 -10.68
N ASN A 210 -14.70 1.07 -9.55
CA ASN A 210 -14.09 1.76 -8.42
C ASN A 210 -13.23 0.78 -7.61
N SER A 211 -12.15 1.31 -7.03
CA SER A 211 -11.37 0.55 -6.07
C SER A 211 -12.09 0.48 -4.71
N LEU A 212 -11.84 -0.60 -3.97
CA LEU A 212 -12.29 -0.69 -2.57
C LEU A 212 -11.78 0.51 -1.75
N PHE A 213 -10.54 0.94 -2.02
CA PHE A 213 -9.92 2.11 -1.39
C PHE A 213 -10.78 3.38 -1.54
N GLU A 214 -11.18 3.71 -2.77
CA GLU A 214 -12.00 4.90 -3.03
C GLU A 214 -13.38 4.78 -2.40
N ARG A 215 -14.04 3.64 -2.57
CA ARG A 215 -15.37 3.40 -2.00
C ARG A 215 -15.37 3.58 -0.48
N LEU A 216 -14.42 2.98 0.22
CA LEU A 216 -14.34 3.10 1.68
C LEU A 216 -14.04 4.54 2.12
N ILE A 217 -13.15 5.26 1.46
CA ILE A 217 -12.92 6.70 1.76
C ILE A 217 -14.23 7.50 1.64
N GLN A 218 -14.98 7.27 0.57
CA GLN A 218 -16.24 7.98 0.35
C GLN A 218 -17.27 7.65 1.43
N VAL A 219 -17.37 6.37 1.82
CA VAL A 219 -18.28 5.92 2.89
C VAL A 219 -17.90 6.55 4.23
N GLU A 220 -16.63 6.47 4.62
CA GLU A 220 -16.17 6.99 5.91
C GLU A 220 -16.35 8.51 6.00
N ARG A 221 -16.06 9.25 4.93
CA ARG A 221 -16.29 10.70 4.88
C ARG A 221 -17.77 11.06 4.97
N ARG A 222 -18.66 10.34 4.25
CA ARG A 222 -20.11 10.58 4.32
C ARG A 222 -20.69 10.31 5.70
N GLN A 223 -20.10 9.37 6.45
CA GLN A 223 -20.54 9.00 7.79
C GLN A 223 -19.85 9.80 8.90
N GLY A 224 -18.93 10.73 8.55
CA GLY A 224 -18.18 11.53 9.50
C GLY A 224 -17.21 10.73 10.37
N ARG A 225 -16.79 9.54 9.92
CA ARG A 225 -15.88 8.66 10.66
C ARG A 225 -14.43 8.87 10.23
N GLU A 226 -13.90 10.06 10.48
CA GLU A 226 -12.54 10.44 10.10
C GLU A 226 -11.44 9.61 10.77
N GLN A 227 -11.75 8.94 11.88
CA GLN A 227 -10.78 8.08 12.59
C GLN A 227 -10.29 6.89 11.75
N PHE A 228 -11.02 6.49 10.72
CA PHE A 228 -10.64 5.41 9.80
C PHE A 228 -9.85 5.89 8.58
N VAL A 229 -9.65 7.20 8.42
CA VAL A 229 -8.97 7.79 7.28
C VAL A 229 -7.79 8.64 7.75
N GLY A 230 -6.58 8.18 7.50
CA GLY A 230 -5.36 8.94 7.70
C GLY A 230 -4.93 9.66 6.43
N ILE A 231 -4.54 10.92 6.52
CA ILE A 231 -4.05 11.70 5.38
C ILE A 231 -2.59 12.07 5.59
N LEU A 232 -1.73 11.67 4.64
CA LEU A 232 -0.34 12.12 4.60
C LEU A 232 -0.28 13.48 3.90
N ARG A 233 0.17 14.51 4.61
CA ARG A 233 0.18 15.89 4.11
C ARG A 233 1.55 16.43 3.78
N LYS A 234 2.62 15.78 4.23
CA LYS A 234 3.99 16.25 4.02
C LYS A 234 4.57 15.62 2.77
N GLN A 235 4.81 16.41 1.75
CA GLN A 235 5.43 15.95 0.51
C GLN A 235 6.91 16.36 0.45
N GLY A 236 7.78 15.41 0.03
CA GLY A 236 9.23 15.59 -0.07
C GLY A 236 9.80 15.30 -1.46
N ARG A 237 8.96 15.11 -2.48
CA ARG A 237 9.40 14.73 -3.82
C ARG A 237 9.57 15.93 -4.76
N MET A 238 8.61 16.86 -4.74
CA MET A 238 8.54 17.95 -5.70
C MET A 238 9.07 19.24 -5.10
N HIS A 239 9.70 20.08 -5.95
CA HIS A 239 9.97 21.47 -5.60
C HIS A 239 8.68 22.17 -5.16
N PRO A 240 8.71 23.12 -4.20
CA PRO A 240 7.52 23.80 -3.69
C PRO A 240 6.65 24.43 -4.80
N ASP A 241 7.25 25.06 -5.81
CA ASP A 241 6.52 25.71 -6.91
C ASP A 241 5.74 24.70 -7.77
N LEU A 242 6.32 23.52 -8.04
CA LEU A 242 5.61 22.44 -8.74
C LEU A 242 4.51 21.82 -7.87
N ALA A 243 4.77 21.72 -6.57
CA ALA A 243 3.81 21.21 -5.60
C ALA A 243 2.61 22.17 -5.44
N GLU A 244 2.82 23.49 -5.53
CA GLU A 244 1.76 24.47 -5.44
C GLU A 244 0.73 24.30 -6.56
N PHE A 245 1.17 24.12 -7.81
CA PHE A 245 0.26 23.85 -8.92
C PHE A 245 -0.59 22.59 -8.67
N THR A 246 0.05 21.49 -8.29
CA THR A 246 -0.65 20.22 -8.00
C THR A 246 -1.63 20.37 -6.83
N ASN A 247 -1.24 21.10 -5.80
CA ASN A 247 -2.10 21.40 -4.66
C ASN A 247 -3.34 22.16 -5.06
N ARG A 248 -3.18 23.23 -5.82
CA ARG A 248 -4.32 24.08 -6.26
C ARG A 248 -5.30 23.33 -7.14
N MET A 249 -4.79 22.48 -8.03
CA MET A 249 -5.62 21.81 -9.05
C MET A 249 -6.26 20.53 -8.53
N PHE A 250 -5.57 19.76 -7.69
CA PHE A 250 -6.00 18.39 -7.36
C PHE A 250 -6.09 18.10 -5.85
N TYR A 251 -5.27 18.76 -5.03
CA TYR A 251 -5.14 18.43 -3.61
C TYR A 251 -5.46 19.60 -2.68
N PHE A 252 -6.29 20.54 -3.13
CA PHE A 252 -6.63 21.74 -2.36
C PHE A 252 -7.20 21.42 -0.97
N SER A 253 -8.04 20.40 -0.87
CA SER A 253 -8.66 19.98 0.39
C SER A 253 -7.69 19.25 1.33
N GLU A 254 -6.60 18.70 0.81
CA GLU A 254 -5.62 17.92 1.57
C GLU A 254 -4.58 18.78 2.26
N HIS A 255 -4.41 20.03 1.83
CA HIS A 255 -3.45 20.99 2.38
C HIS A 255 -2.03 20.41 2.47
N LEU A 256 -1.46 19.99 1.33
CA LEU A 256 -0.11 19.45 1.29
C LEU A 256 0.92 20.51 1.67
N VAL A 257 1.88 20.11 2.50
CA VAL A 257 2.95 20.97 3.00
C VAL A 257 4.29 20.44 2.50
N PRO A 258 5.15 21.25 1.88
CA PRO A 258 6.49 20.81 1.48
C PRO A 258 7.34 20.48 2.71
N VAL A 259 8.18 19.46 2.57
CA VAL A 259 9.22 19.13 3.56
C VAL A 259 10.52 19.80 3.10
N PRO A 260 11.28 20.46 3.97
CA PRO A 260 12.54 21.08 3.61
C PRO A 260 13.60 20.01 3.32
N CYS A 261 13.56 19.45 2.11
CA CYS A 261 14.57 18.55 1.57
C CYS A 261 15.58 19.37 0.74
N PRO A 262 16.88 18.98 0.69
CA PRO A 262 17.89 19.73 -0.07
C PRO A 262 17.49 20.01 -1.51
N HIS A 263 16.96 19.02 -2.22
CA HIS A 263 16.50 19.16 -3.61
C HIS A 263 15.27 20.05 -3.81
N GLN A 264 14.56 20.39 -2.73
CA GLN A 264 13.43 21.33 -2.76
C GLN A 264 13.85 22.76 -2.41
N GLN A 265 15.09 22.95 -1.95
CA GLN A 265 15.66 24.23 -1.56
C GLN A 265 16.67 24.75 -2.58
N GLU A 266 16.93 24.02 -3.66
CA GLU A 266 17.78 24.45 -4.76
C GLU A 266 17.05 25.55 -5.52
N GLU A 267 17.44 26.81 -5.28
CA GLU A 267 16.93 27.99 -5.98
C GLU A 267 17.44 28.08 -7.42
N THR A 268 18.46 27.33 -7.78
CA THR A 268 19.04 27.30 -9.10
C THR A 268 18.57 26.07 -9.86
N LEU A 269 17.53 26.21 -10.66
CA LEU A 269 17.45 25.42 -11.88
C LEU A 269 18.75 25.65 -12.64
N ALA A 270 19.52 24.58 -12.89
CA ALA A 270 20.80 24.64 -13.58
C ALA A 270 20.71 25.06 -15.08
N TYR A 271 19.68 25.80 -15.44
CA TYR A 271 19.54 26.40 -16.76
C TYR A 271 20.24 27.76 -16.75
N THR A 272 21.53 27.73 -17.12
CA THR A 272 22.30 28.95 -17.43
C THR A 272 22.00 29.54 -18.80
N LEU A 273 20.95 29.04 -19.48
CA LEU A 273 20.53 29.61 -20.76
C LEU A 273 19.83 30.95 -20.52
N PRO A 274 20.25 32.03 -21.24
CA PRO A 274 19.52 33.26 -21.23
C PRO A 274 18.03 32.99 -21.58
N ALA A 275 17.11 33.67 -20.91
CA ALA A 275 15.67 33.47 -21.08
C ALA A 275 15.20 33.56 -22.55
N ARG A 276 16.02 34.16 -23.43
CA ARG A 276 15.79 34.27 -24.86
C ARG A 276 15.94 32.94 -25.60
N ASP A 277 16.89 32.10 -25.16
CA ASP A 277 17.17 30.80 -25.80
C ASP A 277 16.24 29.69 -25.30
N ALA A 278 15.56 29.91 -24.18
CA ALA A 278 14.59 28.97 -23.63
C ALA A 278 13.20 29.06 -24.29
N LEU A 279 12.94 30.11 -25.07
CA LEU A 279 11.66 30.33 -25.78
C LEU A 279 11.66 29.85 -27.23
N ASP A 280 12.83 29.44 -27.76
CA ASP A 280 13.00 28.95 -29.13
C ASP A 280 13.03 27.41 -29.24
N TYR A 281 12.59 26.68 -28.19
CA TYR A 281 12.45 25.23 -28.22
C TYR A 281 10.99 24.82 -28.05
#